data_62e596f7109501e9dfac977941502de6
#
_entry.id   62e596f7109501e9dfac977941502de6
#
_cell.length_a   1.000
_cell.length_b   1.000
_cell.length_c   1.000
_cell.angle_alpha   90.00
_cell.angle_beta   90.00
_cell.angle_gamma   90.00
#
_symmetry.space_group_name_H-M   'P 1'
#
loop_
_entity.id
_entity.type
_entity.pdbx_description
1 polymer ?
#
loop_
_entity_poly.entity_id
_entity_poly.type
_entity_poly.pdbx_seq_one_letter_code
_entity_poly.pdbx_strand_id
1 'polypeptide(L)'
;MRKKELFAQVLDFFERTMDATETELDFRNNFELVVAVVLSAQCTDKRINQVTPRLFQDFPTPEAMAQTTPEVIFDYIKSVSYPNNKAKHLVGLAQKLVSDFNGEVPSTLEELTSLPGVGRKTANVVQAVAFHKAALAVDTHVFRVSHRLKLVPKHCTTPYSVEMELMKHIPDSKVAAAHYWLLLHGRYTCLARKPLCHKCGLAHLCPSIGEFIQLK
;
A
#
# COMPACT_ATOMS: atom_id res chain seq x y z
N MET A 1 17.83 16.86 -17.75
CA MET A 1 18.10 15.50 -17.25
C MET A 1 17.19 14.52 -17.96
N ARG A 2 17.72 13.41 -18.46
CA ARG A 2 16.92 12.36 -19.09
C ARG A 2 16.11 11.61 -18.04
N LYS A 3 14.95 11.09 -18.43
CA LYS A 3 14.03 10.38 -17.50
C LYS A 3 14.73 9.21 -16.77
N LYS A 4 15.52 8.42 -17.49
CA LYS A 4 16.29 7.30 -16.91
C LYS A 4 17.26 7.75 -15.82
N GLU A 5 17.94 8.87 -16.03
CA GLU A 5 18.87 9.46 -15.06
C GLU A 5 18.13 9.95 -13.81
N LEU A 6 16.97 10.58 -13.98
CA LEU A 6 16.13 11.01 -12.86
C LEU A 6 15.70 9.82 -12.00
N PHE A 7 15.19 8.75 -12.61
CA PHE A 7 14.82 7.53 -11.88
C PHE A 7 16.02 6.95 -11.12
N ALA A 8 17.17 6.82 -11.79
CA ALA A 8 18.36 6.29 -11.15
C ALA A 8 18.78 7.09 -9.91
N GLN A 9 18.80 8.43 -10.01
CA GLN A 9 19.19 9.30 -8.90
C GLN A 9 18.16 9.30 -7.76
N VAL A 10 16.87 9.26 -8.08
CA VAL A 10 15.80 9.21 -7.07
C VAL A 10 15.81 7.87 -6.33
N LEU A 11 15.96 6.75 -7.03
CA LEU A 11 16.02 5.43 -6.41
C LEU A 11 17.30 5.26 -5.58
N ASP A 12 18.46 5.71 -6.07
CA ASP A 12 19.72 5.68 -5.35
C ASP A 12 19.65 6.54 -4.06
N PHE A 13 19.02 7.71 -4.12
CA PHE A 13 18.78 8.51 -2.93
C PHE A 13 17.96 7.76 -1.88
N PHE A 14 16.86 7.16 -2.28
CA PHE A 14 16.00 6.43 -1.35
C PHE A 14 16.71 5.21 -0.77
N GLU A 15 17.40 4.43 -1.60
CA GLU A 15 18.13 3.23 -1.17
C GLU A 15 19.22 3.55 -0.13
N ARG A 16 19.86 4.72 -0.23
CA ARG A 16 20.87 5.17 0.74
C ARG A 16 20.35 5.82 2.00
N THR A 17 19.12 6.34 1.97
CA THR A 17 18.59 7.18 3.05
C THR A 17 17.39 6.61 3.77
N MET A 18 16.80 5.55 3.23
CA MET A 18 15.62 4.90 3.80
C MET A 18 15.86 3.39 3.87
N ASP A 19 15.69 2.83 5.04
CA ASP A 19 15.65 1.38 5.16
C ASP A 19 14.54 0.81 4.28
N ALA A 20 14.75 -0.40 3.76
CA ALA A 20 13.69 -1.13 3.05
C ALA A 20 12.62 -1.50 4.08
N THR A 21 11.76 -0.55 4.39
CA THR A 21 10.65 -0.77 5.30
C THR A 21 9.58 -1.54 4.56
N GLU A 22 9.21 -2.62 5.16
CA GLU A 22 7.98 -3.33 4.87
C GLU A 22 6.78 -2.54 5.40
N THR A 23 5.60 -3.11 5.39
CA THR A 23 4.38 -2.46 5.92
C THR A 23 4.53 -2.10 7.42
N GLU A 24 3.85 -1.04 7.86
CA GLU A 24 3.70 -0.70 9.29
C GLU A 24 2.58 -1.53 9.96
N LEU A 25 1.91 -2.43 9.23
CA LEU A 25 0.87 -3.32 9.77
C LEU A 25 1.50 -4.55 10.45
N ASP A 26 0.94 -4.92 11.61
CA ASP A 26 1.34 -6.11 12.35
C ASP A 26 0.58 -7.34 11.84
N PHE A 27 1.30 -8.40 11.47
CA PHE A 27 0.75 -9.67 11.02
C PHE A 27 1.76 -10.82 11.23
N ARG A 28 1.26 -12.07 11.29
CA ARG A 28 2.09 -13.27 11.50
C ARG A 28 2.11 -14.21 10.29
N ASN A 29 1.13 -14.07 9.40
CA ASN A 29 0.97 -14.89 8.21
C ASN A 29 0.23 -14.12 7.09
N ASN A 30 0.14 -14.73 5.90
CA ASN A 30 -0.46 -14.09 4.73
C ASN A 30 -1.96 -13.79 4.90
N PHE A 31 -2.71 -14.63 5.64
CA PHE A 31 -4.12 -14.39 5.93
C PHE A 31 -4.29 -13.14 6.78
N GLU A 32 -3.55 -13.03 7.88
CA GLU A 32 -3.56 -11.85 8.73
C GLU A 32 -3.17 -10.57 7.97
N LEU A 33 -2.17 -10.67 7.09
CA LEU A 33 -1.78 -9.56 6.23
C LEU A 33 -2.94 -9.10 5.35
N VAL A 34 -3.60 -10.00 4.61
CA VAL A 34 -4.73 -9.62 3.74
C VAL A 34 -5.84 -8.96 4.55
N VAL A 35 -6.21 -9.54 5.70
CA VAL A 35 -7.22 -8.97 6.61
C VAL A 35 -6.80 -7.57 7.07
N ALA A 36 -5.56 -7.40 7.54
CA ALA A 36 -5.06 -6.11 8.00
C ALA A 36 -5.06 -5.06 6.88
N VAL A 37 -4.64 -5.42 5.65
CA VAL A 37 -4.65 -4.52 4.49
C VAL A 37 -6.07 -4.14 4.07
N VAL A 38 -7.03 -5.06 4.09
CA VAL A 38 -8.45 -4.75 3.85
C VAL A 38 -8.97 -3.77 4.91
N LEU A 39 -8.64 -3.99 6.17
CA LEU A 39 -9.03 -3.11 7.27
C LEU A 39 -8.38 -1.72 7.18
N SER A 40 -7.16 -1.60 6.63
CA SER A 40 -6.42 -0.33 6.54
C SER A 40 -7.01 0.65 5.52
N ALA A 41 -7.91 0.21 4.64
CA ALA A 41 -8.58 1.10 3.70
C ALA A 41 -9.28 2.27 4.43
N GLN A 42 -8.82 3.51 4.19
CA GLN A 42 -9.30 4.74 4.84
C GLN A 42 -9.17 4.72 6.39
N CYS A 43 -8.19 4.00 6.91
CA CYS A 43 -7.87 3.93 8.32
C CYS A 43 -6.36 4.00 8.52
N THR A 44 -5.88 4.44 9.69
CA THR A 44 -4.45 4.47 9.98
C THR A 44 -3.94 3.09 10.39
N ASP A 45 -2.72 2.74 9.99
CA ASP A 45 -2.07 1.48 10.36
C ASP A 45 -2.03 1.32 11.89
N LYS A 46 -1.74 2.39 12.62
CA LYS A 46 -1.80 2.42 14.10
C LYS A 46 -3.15 1.96 14.66
N ARG A 47 -4.28 2.37 14.04
CA ARG A 47 -5.62 1.94 14.48
C ARG A 47 -5.83 0.46 14.17
N ILE A 48 -5.37 0.00 13.02
CA ILE A 48 -5.49 -1.42 12.66
C ILE A 48 -4.71 -2.29 13.64
N ASN A 49 -3.47 -1.95 13.94
CA ASN A 49 -2.63 -2.67 14.90
C ASN A 49 -3.19 -2.68 16.34
N GLN A 50 -4.11 -1.77 16.69
CA GLN A 50 -4.85 -1.81 17.96
C GLN A 50 -6.04 -2.79 17.95
N VAL A 51 -6.59 -3.07 16.77
CA VAL A 51 -7.82 -3.86 16.61
C VAL A 51 -7.52 -5.33 16.27
N THR A 52 -6.53 -5.55 15.41
CA THR A 52 -6.22 -6.87 14.85
C THR A 52 -5.73 -7.91 15.88
N PRO A 53 -4.99 -7.59 16.96
CA PRO A 53 -4.51 -8.61 17.88
C PRO A 53 -5.64 -9.47 18.48
N ARG A 54 -6.73 -8.84 18.94
CA ARG A 54 -7.89 -9.56 19.48
C ARG A 54 -8.64 -10.32 18.38
N LEU A 55 -8.80 -9.71 17.19
CA LEU A 55 -9.43 -10.36 16.05
C LEU A 55 -8.67 -11.63 15.65
N PHE A 56 -7.34 -11.57 15.54
CA PHE A 56 -6.51 -12.71 15.14
C PHE A 56 -6.34 -13.78 16.25
N GLN A 57 -6.53 -13.40 17.51
CA GLN A 57 -6.58 -14.36 18.59
C GLN A 57 -7.80 -15.28 18.49
N ASP A 58 -8.97 -14.70 18.19
CA ASP A 58 -10.24 -15.41 18.14
C ASP A 58 -10.50 -16.05 16.75
N PHE A 59 -9.96 -15.46 15.69
CA PHE A 59 -10.06 -15.91 14.29
C PHE A 59 -8.69 -16.02 13.62
N PRO A 60 -7.84 -17.01 14.03
CA PRO A 60 -6.47 -17.11 13.55
C PRO A 60 -6.33 -17.65 12.12
N THR A 61 -7.37 -18.26 11.56
CA THR A 61 -7.36 -18.90 10.24
C THR A 61 -8.56 -18.53 9.40
N PRO A 62 -8.50 -18.69 8.07
CA PRO A 62 -9.65 -18.52 7.19
C PRO A 62 -10.85 -19.36 7.61
N GLU A 63 -10.64 -20.63 8.01
CA GLU A 63 -11.71 -21.54 8.43
C GLU A 63 -12.44 -21.00 9.66
N ALA A 64 -11.71 -20.54 10.67
CA ALA A 64 -12.30 -19.98 11.88
C ALA A 64 -13.14 -18.73 11.56
N MET A 65 -12.63 -17.84 10.68
CA MET A 65 -13.35 -16.64 10.28
C MET A 65 -14.51 -16.93 9.33
N ALA A 66 -14.43 -17.94 8.49
CA ALA A 66 -15.49 -18.35 7.56
C ALA A 66 -16.74 -18.89 8.27
N GLN A 67 -16.59 -19.43 9.48
CA GLN A 67 -17.67 -20.01 10.28
C GLN A 67 -18.43 -18.97 11.12
N THR A 68 -17.95 -17.72 11.18
CA THR A 68 -18.61 -16.66 11.94
C THR A 68 -19.51 -15.79 11.06
N THR A 69 -20.18 -14.81 11.66
CA THR A 69 -21.04 -13.87 10.95
C THR A 69 -20.47 -12.46 10.90
N PRO A 70 -20.89 -11.63 9.94
CA PRO A 70 -20.48 -10.24 9.86
C PRO A 70 -20.77 -9.43 11.14
N GLU A 71 -21.82 -9.76 11.87
CA GLU A 71 -22.21 -9.08 13.12
C GLU A 71 -21.17 -9.33 14.21
N VAL A 72 -20.67 -10.56 14.31
CA VAL A 72 -19.60 -10.92 15.25
C VAL A 72 -18.30 -10.18 14.90
N ILE A 73 -17.89 -10.23 13.63
CA ILE A 73 -16.68 -9.50 13.18
C ILE A 73 -16.83 -7.99 13.39
N PHE A 74 -18.02 -7.42 13.17
CA PHE A 74 -18.28 -6.00 13.40
C PHE A 74 -17.91 -5.57 14.82
N ASP A 75 -18.22 -6.37 15.84
CA ASP A 75 -17.91 -6.02 17.24
C ASP A 75 -16.41 -5.84 17.50
N TYR A 76 -15.56 -6.56 16.77
CA TYR A 76 -14.10 -6.39 16.84
C TYR A 76 -13.62 -5.12 16.13
N ILE A 77 -14.26 -4.75 15.01
CA ILE A 77 -13.75 -3.70 14.12
C ILE A 77 -14.61 -2.42 14.11
N LYS A 78 -15.55 -2.25 15.05
CA LYS A 78 -16.49 -1.11 15.10
C LYS A 78 -15.83 0.27 15.14
N SER A 79 -14.56 0.34 15.56
CA SER A 79 -13.77 1.58 15.60
C SER A 79 -13.00 1.86 14.29
N VAL A 80 -13.10 0.99 13.31
CA VAL A 80 -12.48 1.13 11.98
C VAL A 80 -13.45 1.82 11.03
N SER A 81 -12.95 2.54 10.03
CA SER A 81 -13.80 3.18 9.01
C SER A 81 -14.63 2.15 8.25
N TYR A 82 -15.92 2.42 8.05
CA TYR A 82 -16.86 1.55 7.32
C TYR A 82 -16.96 0.11 7.85
N PRO A 83 -17.16 -0.08 9.16
CA PRO A 83 -17.02 -1.39 9.79
C PRO A 83 -18.05 -2.43 9.28
N ASN A 84 -19.27 -2.02 8.97
CA ASN A 84 -20.30 -2.92 8.44
C ASN A 84 -19.88 -3.59 7.11
N ASN A 85 -19.38 -2.80 6.16
CA ASN A 85 -18.95 -3.32 4.87
C ASN A 85 -17.68 -4.18 5.02
N LYS A 86 -16.74 -3.74 5.86
CA LYS A 86 -15.51 -4.50 6.13
C LYS A 86 -15.80 -5.82 6.81
N ALA A 87 -16.70 -5.88 7.78
CA ALA A 87 -17.13 -7.13 8.41
C ALA A 87 -17.68 -8.13 7.39
N LYS A 88 -18.59 -7.69 6.51
CA LYS A 88 -19.10 -8.53 5.41
C LYS A 88 -17.98 -9.00 4.48
N HIS A 89 -17.07 -8.09 4.11
CA HIS A 89 -15.93 -8.44 3.26
C HIS A 89 -15.01 -9.46 3.91
N LEU A 90 -14.69 -9.34 5.20
CA LEU A 90 -13.79 -10.27 5.88
C LEU A 90 -14.37 -11.68 5.97
N VAL A 91 -15.65 -11.80 6.33
CA VAL A 91 -16.32 -13.12 6.36
C VAL A 91 -16.37 -13.71 4.95
N GLY A 92 -16.79 -12.94 3.95
CA GLY A 92 -16.85 -13.41 2.56
C GLY A 92 -15.47 -13.75 1.97
N LEU A 93 -14.43 -12.99 2.33
CA LEU A 93 -13.04 -13.27 1.98
C LEU A 93 -12.60 -14.61 2.56
N ALA A 94 -12.84 -14.83 3.84
CA ALA A 94 -12.49 -16.08 4.51
C ALA A 94 -13.22 -17.27 3.91
N GLN A 95 -14.53 -17.15 3.67
CA GLN A 95 -15.33 -18.18 2.99
C GLN A 95 -14.76 -18.52 1.61
N LYS A 96 -14.41 -17.50 0.82
CA LYS A 96 -13.83 -17.71 -0.52
C LYS A 96 -12.44 -18.31 -0.47
N LEU A 97 -11.60 -17.95 0.51
CA LEU A 97 -10.31 -18.62 0.70
C LEU A 97 -10.49 -20.11 0.99
N VAL A 98 -11.46 -20.48 1.83
CA VAL A 98 -11.73 -21.87 2.14
C VAL A 98 -12.29 -22.63 0.93
N SER A 99 -13.27 -22.05 0.23
CA SER A 99 -13.96 -22.76 -0.87
C SER A 99 -13.12 -22.90 -2.13
N ASP A 100 -12.39 -21.83 -2.52
CA ASP A 100 -11.74 -21.74 -3.83
C ASP A 100 -10.22 -21.94 -3.75
N PHE A 101 -9.61 -21.73 -2.57
CA PHE A 101 -8.16 -21.68 -2.40
C PHE A 101 -7.64 -22.57 -1.25
N ASN A 102 -8.44 -23.53 -0.76
CA ASN A 102 -8.08 -24.47 0.32
C ASN A 102 -7.55 -23.78 1.60
N GLY A 103 -8.06 -22.58 1.93
CA GLY A 103 -7.60 -21.78 3.06
C GLY A 103 -6.32 -20.97 2.81
N GLU A 104 -5.71 -21.09 1.64
CA GLU A 104 -4.46 -20.41 1.31
C GLU A 104 -4.72 -19.05 0.62
N VAL A 105 -3.88 -18.06 0.88
CA VAL A 105 -3.94 -16.77 0.18
C VAL A 105 -3.32 -16.92 -1.20
N PRO A 106 -4.07 -16.65 -2.28
CA PRO A 106 -3.53 -16.77 -3.63
C PRO A 106 -2.50 -15.66 -3.91
N SER A 107 -1.62 -15.90 -4.89
CA SER A 107 -0.50 -15.01 -5.17
C SER A 107 -0.61 -14.22 -6.47
N THR A 108 -1.63 -14.48 -7.29
CA THR A 108 -1.84 -13.73 -8.54
C THR A 108 -2.73 -12.52 -8.31
N LEU A 109 -2.55 -11.48 -9.13
CA LEU A 109 -3.38 -10.27 -9.05
C LEU A 109 -4.87 -10.59 -9.31
N GLU A 110 -5.14 -11.47 -10.26
CA GLU A 110 -6.48 -11.86 -10.66
C GLU A 110 -7.21 -12.57 -9.53
N GLU A 111 -6.59 -13.60 -8.94
CA GLU A 111 -7.16 -14.35 -7.82
C GLU A 111 -7.34 -13.47 -6.59
N LEU A 112 -6.33 -12.65 -6.23
CA LEU A 112 -6.43 -11.72 -5.10
C LEU A 112 -7.57 -10.73 -5.28
N THR A 113 -7.76 -10.17 -6.47
CA THR A 113 -8.86 -9.22 -6.72
C THR A 113 -10.23 -9.89 -6.80
N SER A 114 -10.29 -11.22 -6.90
CA SER A 114 -11.54 -11.98 -6.79
C SER A 114 -12.06 -12.06 -5.35
N LEU A 115 -11.20 -11.81 -4.36
CA LEU A 115 -11.57 -11.87 -2.94
C LEU A 115 -12.40 -10.64 -2.54
N PRO A 116 -13.50 -10.84 -1.78
CA PRO A 116 -14.30 -9.73 -1.26
C PRO A 116 -13.47 -8.68 -0.50
N GLY A 117 -13.63 -7.42 -0.85
CA GLY A 117 -12.90 -6.30 -0.24
C GLY A 117 -11.48 -6.09 -0.73
N VAL A 118 -10.97 -6.93 -1.62
CA VAL A 118 -9.63 -6.83 -2.19
C VAL A 118 -9.69 -6.16 -3.57
N GLY A 119 -9.36 -4.88 -3.63
CA GLY A 119 -9.15 -4.17 -4.89
C GLY A 119 -7.69 -4.27 -5.37
N ARG A 120 -7.40 -3.76 -6.58
CA ARG A 120 -6.05 -3.77 -7.18
C ARG A 120 -4.96 -3.24 -6.24
N LYS A 121 -5.22 -2.12 -5.52
CA LYS A 121 -4.26 -1.56 -4.57
C LYS A 121 -3.94 -2.55 -3.45
N THR A 122 -4.96 -3.13 -2.84
CA THR A 122 -4.80 -4.14 -1.78
C THR A 122 -4.03 -5.36 -2.30
N ALA A 123 -4.40 -5.86 -3.48
CA ALA A 123 -3.73 -7.00 -4.10
C ALA A 123 -2.24 -6.72 -4.37
N ASN A 124 -1.89 -5.53 -4.87
CA ASN A 124 -0.49 -5.14 -5.09
C ASN A 124 0.31 -5.09 -3.77
N VAL A 125 -0.29 -4.58 -2.68
CA VAL A 125 0.36 -4.60 -1.35
C VAL A 125 0.61 -6.05 -0.90
N VAL A 126 -0.40 -6.91 -1.01
CA VAL A 126 -0.28 -8.33 -0.63
C VAL A 126 0.78 -9.04 -1.48
N GLN A 127 0.78 -8.81 -2.80
CA GLN A 127 1.80 -9.40 -3.68
C GLN A 127 3.22 -8.96 -3.31
N ALA A 128 3.41 -7.69 -3.00
CA ALA A 128 4.72 -7.16 -2.63
C ALA A 128 5.19 -7.71 -1.28
N VAL A 129 4.33 -7.72 -0.27
CA VAL A 129 4.69 -8.06 1.13
C VAL A 129 4.70 -9.57 1.35
N ALA A 130 3.63 -10.28 0.97
CA ALA A 130 3.51 -11.72 1.25
C ALA A 130 4.31 -12.59 0.27
N PHE A 131 4.45 -12.14 -0.97
CA PHE A 131 5.00 -12.96 -2.05
C PHE A 131 6.25 -12.38 -2.69
N HIS A 132 6.75 -11.24 -2.18
CA HIS A 132 7.95 -10.55 -2.67
C HIS A 132 7.94 -10.32 -4.20
N LYS A 133 6.73 -10.15 -4.78
CA LYS A 133 6.55 -9.87 -6.20
C LYS A 133 6.80 -8.40 -6.50
N ALA A 134 7.23 -8.13 -7.72
CA ALA A 134 7.35 -6.77 -8.26
C ALA A 134 5.96 -6.17 -8.48
N ALA A 135 5.32 -5.70 -7.40
CA ALA A 135 4.00 -5.08 -7.41
C ALA A 135 4.04 -3.72 -6.71
N LEU A 136 3.47 -2.70 -7.35
CA LEU A 136 3.51 -1.32 -6.86
C LEU A 136 2.10 -0.80 -6.62
N ALA A 137 1.75 -0.60 -5.36
CA ALA A 137 0.47 0.02 -5.02
C ALA A 137 0.57 1.54 -5.13
N VAL A 138 -0.34 2.18 -5.86
CA VAL A 138 -0.39 3.63 -5.99
C VAL A 138 -1.48 4.20 -5.11
N ASP A 139 -1.06 4.80 -3.99
CA ASP A 139 -1.92 5.58 -3.11
C ASP A 139 -1.80 7.09 -3.41
N THR A 140 -2.45 7.92 -2.62
CA THR A 140 -2.39 9.38 -2.78
C THR A 140 -0.99 9.96 -2.54
N HIS A 141 -0.15 9.30 -1.73
CA HIS A 141 1.23 9.72 -1.49
C HIS A 141 2.13 9.38 -2.68
N VAL A 142 2.11 8.13 -3.12
CA VAL A 142 2.84 7.67 -4.31
C VAL A 142 2.44 8.48 -5.53
N PHE A 143 1.14 8.66 -5.76
CA PHE A 143 0.60 9.46 -6.87
C PHE A 143 1.17 10.88 -6.87
N ARG A 144 1.06 11.57 -5.74
CA ARG A 144 1.52 12.96 -5.58
C ARG A 144 3.02 13.10 -5.77
N VAL A 145 3.81 12.25 -5.11
CA VAL A 145 5.28 12.30 -5.16
C VAL A 145 5.77 12.04 -6.58
N SER A 146 5.22 11.04 -7.26
CA SER A 146 5.58 10.69 -8.64
C SER A 146 5.33 11.83 -9.62
N HIS A 147 4.23 12.58 -9.45
CA HIS A 147 3.94 13.76 -10.27
C HIS A 147 4.86 14.94 -9.94
N ARG A 148 5.11 15.23 -8.66
CA ARG A 148 5.97 16.33 -8.26
C ARG A 148 7.42 16.12 -8.68
N LEU A 149 7.92 14.91 -8.58
CA LEU A 149 9.25 14.54 -9.08
C LEU A 149 9.29 14.37 -10.61
N LYS A 150 8.14 14.50 -11.30
CA LYS A 150 8.00 14.23 -12.74
C LYS A 150 8.49 12.85 -13.17
N LEU A 151 8.40 11.87 -12.29
CA LEU A 151 8.64 10.46 -12.62
C LEU A 151 7.60 9.95 -13.62
N VAL A 152 6.40 10.49 -13.55
CA VAL A 152 5.31 10.16 -14.47
C VAL A 152 4.87 11.40 -15.26
N PRO A 153 4.45 11.23 -16.53
CA PRO A 153 3.92 12.33 -17.32
C PRO A 153 2.56 12.81 -16.81
N LYS A 154 2.21 14.07 -17.14
CA LYS A 154 0.96 14.70 -16.66
C LYS A 154 -0.32 13.96 -17.09
N HIS A 155 -0.29 13.21 -18.19
CA HIS A 155 -1.45 12.45 -18.67
C HIS A 155 -1.73 11.18 -17.84
N CYS A 156 -0.82 10.75 -16.96
CA CYS A 156 -1.08 9.66 -16.01
C CYS A 156 -2.01 10.17 -14.89
N THR A 157 -3.31 10.26 -15.14
CA THR A 157 -4.29 10.87 -14.23
C THR A 157 -4.96 9.88 -13.29
N THR A 158 -4.72 8.58 -13.44
CA THR A 158 -5.28 7.52 -12.59
C THR A 158 -4.18 6.77 -11.85
N PRO A 159 -4.46 6.17 -10.66
CA PRO A 159 -3.50 5.31 -9.97
C PRO A 159 -2.93 4.21 -10.87
N TYR A 160 -3.78 3.59 -11.69
CA TYR A 160 -3.37 2.55 -12.63
C TYR A 160 -2.37 3.07 -13.68
N SER A 161 -2.63 4.23 -14.28
CA SER A 161 -1.69 4.79 -15.28
C SER A 161 -0.35 5.20 -14.66
N VAL A 162 -0.35 5.64 -13.39
CA VAL A 162 0.87 5.93 -12.63
C VAL A 162 1.63 4.64 -12.32
N GLU A 163 0.95 3.60 -11.85
CA GLU A 163 1.52 2.28 -11.60
C GLU A 163 2.24 1.76 -12.85
N MET A 164 1.51 1.68 -13.97
CA MET A 164 2.06 1.17 -15.23
C MET A 164 3.25 1.98 -15.75
N GLU A 165 3.26 3.28 -15.53
CA GLU A 165 4.38 4.11 -15.95
C GLU A 165 5.60 3.96 -15.04
N LEU A 166 5.42 3.88 -13.72
CA LEU A 166 6.51 3.65 -12.77
C LEU A 166 7.17 2.28 -13.00
N MET A 167 6.36 1.24 -13.22
CA MET A 167 6.83 -0.12 -13.48
C MET A 167 7.74 -0.24 -14.71
N LYS A 168 7.61 0.65 -15.71
CA LYS A 168 8.51 0.67 -16.89
C LYS A 168 9.95 1.07 -16.57
N HIS A 169 10.16 1.77 -15.45
CA HIS A 169 11.43 2.44 -15.15
C HIS A 169 12.09 1.95 -13.86
N ILE A 170 11.34 1.32 -12.97
CA ILE A 170 11.85 0.78 -11.72
C ILE A 170 12.25 -0.68 -11.96
N PRO A 171 13.49 -1.09 -11.65
CA PRO A 171 13.89 -2.49 -11.72
C PRO A 171 13.01 -3.38 -10.82
N ASP A 172 12.64 -4.57 -11.26
CA ASP A 172 11.75 -5.49 -10.53
C ASP A 172 12.20 -5.72 -9.09
N SER A 173 13.52 -5.86 -8.87
CA SER A 173 14.10 -6.05 -7.54
C SER A 173 13.93 -4.86 -6.59
N LYS A 174 13.55 -3.68 -7.10
CA LYS A 174 13.36 -2.46 -6.30
C LYS A 174 11.90 -2.01 -6.24
N VAL A 175 10.99 -2.66 -6.93
CA VAL A 175 9.58 -2.21 -7.02
C VAL A 175 8.90 -2.17 -5.66
N ALA A 176 9.03 -3.24 -4.88
CA ALA A 176 8.43 -3.32 -3.55
C ALA A 176 8.98 -2.22 -2.62
N ALA A 177 10.31 -2.06 -2.57
CA ALA A 177 10.96 -1.01 -1.79
C ALA A 177 10.57 0.39 -2.27
N ALA A 178 10.52 0.62 -3.59
CA ALA A 178 10.16 1.92 -4.18
C ALA A 178 8.73 2.34 -3.84
N HIS A 179 7.80 1.39 -3.69
CA HIS A 179 6.47 1.67 -3.18
C HIS A 179 6.55 2.36 -1.81
N TYR A 180 7.24 1.74 -0.85
CA TYR A 180 7.37 2.29 0.51
C TYR A 180 8.17 3.58 0.56
N TRP A 181 9.25 3.69 -0.20
CA TRP A 181 10.03 4.93 -0.29
C TRP A 181 9.18 6.11 -0.75
N LEU A 182 8.42 5.94 -1.82
CA LEU A 182 7.53 6.98 -2.35
C LEU A 182 6.39 7.30 -1.37
N LEU A 183 5.80 6.28 -0.75
CA LEU A 183 4.75 6.41 0.24
C LEU A 183 5.24 7.20 1.47
N LEU A 184 6.32 6.74 2.10
CA LEU A 184 6.86 7.35 3.32
C LEU A 184 7.41 8.76 3.05
N HIS A 185 8.10 8.96 1.91
CA HIS A 185 8.50 10.30 1.48
C HIS A 185 7.29 11.24 1.32
N GLY A 186 6.22 10.74 0.76
CA GLY A 186 4.95 11.48 0.66
C GLY A 186 4.29 11.72 2.01
N ARG A 187 4.36 10.76 2.94
CA ARG A 187 3.77 10.85 4.27
C ARG A 187 4.50 11.83 5.18
N TYR A 188 5.83 11.87 5.13
CA TYR A 188 6.64 12.60 6.12
C TYR A 188 7.41 13.80 5.57
N THR A 189 7.69 13.88 4.28
CA THR A 189 8.50 14.96 3.68
C THR A 189 7.72 15.75 2.63
N CYS A 190 7.26 15.09 1.57
CA CYS A 190 6.55 15.73 0.46
C CYS A 190 5.05 15.83 0.76
N LEU A 191 4.69 16.55 1.83
CA LEU A 191 3.32 16.70 2.31
C LEU A 191 2.41 17.35 1.27
N ALA A 192 1.08 17.07 1.34
CA ALA A 192 0.11 17.55 0.36
C ALA A 192 0.05 19.09 0.32
N ARG A 193 -0.09 19.77 1.45
CA ARG A 193 -0.29 21.23 1.55
C ARG A 193 0.99 21.98 1.85
N LYS A 194 1.87 21.62 2.65
CA LYS A 194 3.11 22.33 3.01
C LYS A 194 4.28 21.37 2.99
N PRO A 195 4.79 20.99 1.80
CA PRO A 195 5.91 20.08 1.70
C PRO A 195 7.15 20.66 2.35
N LEU A 196 7.93 19.82 3.03
CA LEU A 196 9.14 20.22 3.74
C LEU A 196 10.34 20.28 2.78
N CYS A 197 10.21 21.06 1.70
CA CYS A 197 11.22 21.15 0.63
C CYS A 197 12.60 21.57 1.13
N HIS A 198 12.68 22.40 2.18
CA HIS A 198 13.95 22.81 2.80
C HIS A 198 14.69 21.68 3.54
N LYS A 199 14.00 20.58 3.86
CA LYS A 199 14.57 19.35 4.47
C LYS A 199 14.62 18.18 3.50
N CYS A 200 14.15 18.37 2.27
CA CYS A 200 14.05 17.30 1.29
C CYS A 200 15.39 17.06 0.60
N GLY A 201 15.98 15.89 0.77
CA GLY A 201 17.22 15.53 0.09
C GLY A 201 17.10 15.42 -1.43
N LEU A 202 15.86 15.27 -1.96
CA LEU A 202 15.57 15.31 -3.40
C LEU A 202 15.28 16.73 -3.93
N ALA A 203 15.42 17.78 -3.13
CA ALA A 203 15.08 19.13 -3.51
C ALA A 203 15.82 19.60 -4.79
N HIS A 204 17.09 19.27 -4.91
CA HIS A 204 17.94 19.60 -6.05
C HIS A 204 17.55 18.88 -7.36
N LEU A 205 16.83 17.76 -7.26
CA LEU A 205 16.32 16.98 -8.40
C LEU A 205 14.84 17.32 -8.71
N CYS A 206 14.15 18.01 -7.79
CA CYS A 206 12.70 18.16 -7.87
C CYS A 206 12.29 19.30 -8.82
N PRO A 207 11.68 19.02 -9.98
CA PRO A 207 11.26 20.07 -10.91
C PRO A 207 10.12 20.95 -10.37
N SER A 208 9.38 20.48 -9.36
CA SER A 208 8.28 21.23 -8.74
C SER A 208 8.72 22.09 -7.55
N ILE A 209 10.00 22.17 -7.24
CA ILE A 209 10.48 22.88 -6.04
C ILE A 209 10.08 24.36 -6.06
N GLY A 210 10.13 25.00 -7.23
CA GLY A 210 9.76 26.41 -7.41
C GLY A 210 8.28 26.74 -7.13
N GLU A 211 7.42 25.70 -7.13
CA GLU A 211 6.00 25.86 -6.78
C GLU A 211 5.79 26.05 -5.26
N PHE A 212 6.76 25.62 -4.44
CA PHE A 212 6.64 25.53 -2.98
C PHE A 212 7.66 26.35 -2.20
N ILE A 213 8.77 26.71 -2.83
CA ILE A 213 9.79 27.58 -2.26
C ILE A 213 9.85 28.81 -3.16
N GLN A 214 9.46 29.97 -2.63
CA GLN A 214 9.83 31.23 -3.26
C GLN A 214 11.35 31.35 -3.13
N LEU A 215 12.05 31.11 -4.22
CA LEU A 215 13.48 31.44 -4.33
C LEU A 215 13.57 32.97 -4.16
N LYS A 216 14.00 33.41 -2.93
CA LYS A 216 14.39 34.76 -2.70
C LYS A 216 15.69 35.08 -3.44
#